data_2818b86f871d0184e4cc58de79b272b4
#
_entry.id   2818b86f871d0184e4cc58de79b272b4
#
_cell.length_a   1.000
_cell.length_b   1.000
_cell.length_c   1.000
_cell.angle_alpha   90.00
_cell.angle_beta   90.00
_cell.angle_gamma   90.00
#
_symmetry.space_group_name_H-M   'P 1'
#
loop_
_entity.id
_entity.type
_entity.pdbx_description
1 polymer ?
#
loop_
_entity_poly.entity_id
_entity_poly.type
_entity_poly.pdbx_seq_one_letter_code
_entity_poly.pdbx_strand_id
1 'polypeptide(L)' 'MHIDVITAIALILSVLLLGYLTLTLLFPEKF' A
#
# COMPACT_ATOMS: atom_id res chain seq x y z
N MET A 1 14.91 -10.32 13.88
CA MET A 1 14.78 -9.65 12.62
C MET A 1 14.99 -8.18 12.74
N HIS A 2 15.88 -7.64 11.97
CA HIS A 2 16.12 -6.22 11.99
C HIS A 2 15.34 -5.55 10.89
N ILE A 3 14.64 -4.52 11.26
CA ILE A 3 13.91 -3.74 10.28
C ILE A 3 14.72 -2.52 9.95
N ASP A 4 15.26 -2.50 8.75
CA ASP A 4 16.03 -1.35 8.29
C ASP A 4 15.09 -0.27 7.78
N VAL A 5 15.64 0.90 7.54
CA VAL A 5 14.85 2.00 7.01
C VAL A 5 14.23 1.61 5.67
N ILE A 6 15.00 0.93 4.84
CA ILE A 6 14.51 0.51 3.53
C ILE A 6 13.34 -0.45 3.69
N THR A 7 13.44 -1.38 4.63
CA THR A 7 12.37 -2.34 4.87
C THR A 7 11.12 -1.63 5.37
N ALA A 8 11.30 -0.66 6.27
CA ALA A 8 10.17 0.08 6.81
C ALA A 8 9.45 0.84 5.71
N ILE A 9 10.20 1.49 4.84
CA ILE A 9 9.60 2.24 3.74
C ILE A 9 8.88 1.30 2.80
N ALA A 10 9.48 0.15 2.52
CA ALA A 10 8.86 -0.82 1.63
C ALA A 10 7.53 -1.31 2.19
N LEU A 11 7.48 -1.54 3.49
CA LEU A 11 6.26 -1.99 4.13
C LEU A 11 5.17 -0.93 4.04
N ILE A 12 5.52 0.30 4.30
CA ILE A 12 4.56 1.40 4.24
C ILE A 12 4.01 1.53 2.82
N LEU A 13 4.89 1.50 1.82
CA LEU A 13 4.46 1.62 0.44
C LEU A 13 3.57 0.44 0.05
N SER A 14 3.91 -0.75 0.51
CA SER A 14 3.11 -1.93 0.19
C SER A 14 1.70 -1.79 0.73
N VAL A 15 1.57 -1.34 1.96
CA VAL A 15 0.25 -1.18 2.58
C VAL A 15 -0.54 -0.12 1.83
N LEU A 16 0.11 0.97 1.46
CA LEU A 16 -0.56 2.04 0.73
C LEU A 16 -1.07 1.55 -0.62
N LEU A 17 -0.24 0.78 -1.32
CA LEU A 17 -0.63 0.25 -2.61
C LEU A 17 -1.78 -0.74 -2.48
N LEU A 18 -1.71 -1.59 -1.47
CA LEU A 18 -2.78 -2.56 -1.25
C LEU A 18 -4.09 -1.85 -0.95
N GLY A 19 -4.04 -0.85 -0.10
CA GLY A 19 -5.23 -0.09 0.22
C GLY A 19 -5.79 0.62 -0.99
N TYR A 20 -4.91 1.20 -1.79
CA TYR A 20 -5.33 1.91 -2.98
C TYR A 20 -6.02 0.96 -3.96
N LEU A 21 -5.42 -0.20 -4.20
CA LEU A 21 -6.00 -1.18 -5.11
C LEU A 21 -7.33 -1.70 -4.59
N THR A 22 -7.41 -1.92 -3.29
CA THR A 22 -8.64 -2.41 -2.69
C THR A 22 -9.76 -1.40 -2.88
N LEU A 23 -9.47 -0.13 -2.64
CA LEU A 23 -10.48 0.92 -2.81
C LEU A 23 -10.92 1.00 -4.27
N THR A 24 -9.98 0.83 -5.19
CA THR A 24 -10.30 0.89 -6.59
C THR A 24 -11.22 -0.24 -7.00
N LEU A 25 -11.07 -1.39 -6.37
CA LEU A 25 -11.92 -2.52 -6.67
C LEU A 25 -13.30 -2.36 -6.08
N LEU A 26 -13.38 -1.85 -4.86
CA LEU A 26 -14.67 -1.69 -4.19
C LEU A 26 -15.42 -0.50 -4.73
N PHE A 27 -14.73 0.61 -4.94
CA PHE A 27 -15.37 1.81 -5.45
C PHE A 27 -14.58 2.35 -6.62
N PRO A 28 -14.69 1.73 -7.75
CA PRO A 28 -13.96 2.18 -8.94
C PRO A 28 -14.57 3.44 -9.51
N GLU A 29 -14.60 4.47 -8.71
CA GLU A 29 -15.20 5.68 -9.15
C GLU A 29 -14.26 6.50 -9.94
N LYS A 30 -13.94 6.09 -11.05
CA LYS A 30 -13.11 6.84 -11.89
C LYS A 30 -13.93 7.79 -12.66
N PHE A 31 -14.76 8.48 -12.21
CA PHE A 31 -15.68 9.31 -12.96
C PHE A 31 -15.73 8.87 -14.43
#